data_e45a83a975cbce3ade4a65c5d5a811f8
#
_entry.id   e45a83a975cbce3ade4a65c5d5a811f8
#
_cell.length_a   1.000
_cell.length_b   1.000
_cell.length_c   1.000
_cell.angle_alpha   90.00
_cell.angle_beta   90.00
_cell.angle_gamma   90.00
#
_symmetry.space_group_name_H-M   'P 1'
#
loop_
_entity.id
_entity.type
_entity.pdbx_description
1 polymer ?
#
loop_
_entity_poly.entity_id
_entity_poly.type
_entity_poly.pdbx_seq_one_letter_code
_entity_poly.pdbx_strand_id
1 'polypeptide(L)'
;MKLFIKRNTSPDKSCFTVYDEFGNEKYKASFTGSKSVSKLIVSDSADKAVMKIRKIPIVGTHTFAFKAGKHHITFVMIISSNGILGYYYGNNWHINGEIAKGNFSIIDVDNSVIATLKKHPDYIELNITVDSDELYCVATSICTNLINTVDKLAMQAV
;
A
#
# COMPACT_ATOMS: atom_id res chain seq x y z
N MET A 1 -9.30 7.02 -12.63
CA MET A 1 -8.81 7.95 -11.57
C MET A 1 -7.32 7.75 -11.37
N LYS A 2 -6.59 8.83 -11.29
CA LYS A 2 -5.15 8.79 -11.07
C LYS A 2 -4.81 9.44 -9.74
N LEU A 3 -4.01 8.75 -8.92
CA LEU A 3 -3.53 9.24 -7.65
C LEU A 3 -1.99 9.21 -7.63
N PHE A 4 -1.41 10.08 -6.82
CA PHE A 4 0.04 10.17 -6.63
C PHE A 4 0.34 10.02 -5.13
N ILE A 5 1.19 9.06 -4.79
CA ILE A 5 1.51 8.75 -3.40
C ILE A 5 2.96 9.14 -3.15
N LYS A 6 3.17 10.05 -2.20
CA LYS A 6 4.50 10.51 -1.79
C LYS A 6 4.79 10.06 -0.38
N ARG A 7 6.01 9.57 -0.16
CA ARG A 7 6.52 9.32 1.17
C ARG A 7 7.05 10.61 1.76
N ASN A 8 6.60 10.96 2.96
CA ASN A 8 7.07 12.15 3.66
C ASN A 8 8.43 11.87 4.29
N THR A 9 9.38 12.78 4.07
CA THR A 9 10.73 12.69 4.63
C THR A 9 10.89 13.46 5.93
N SER A 10 9.86 14.25 6.33
CA SER A 10 9.91 15.00 7.57
C SER A 10 9.68 14.09 8.77
N PRO A 11 10.20 14.45 9.97
CA PRO A 11 9.99 13.65 11.18
C PRO A 11 8.57 13.67 11.73
N ASP A 12 7.63 14.29 11.02
CA ASP A 12 6.21 14.28 11.37
C ASP A 12 5.62 12.87 11.31
N LYS A 13 4.55 12.67 12.08
CA LYS A 13 3.87 11.38 12.21
C LYS A 13 3.25 10.86 10.93
N SER A 14 2.98 11.72 9.94
CA SER A 14 2.46 11.29 8.66
C SER A 14 3.58 10.76 7.77
N CYS A 15 3.47 9.52 7.30
CA CYS A 15 4.49 8.88 6.47
C CYS A 15 4.19 8.97 4.99
N PHE A 16 2.92 9.06 4.60
CA PHE A 16 2.52 9.15 3.19
C PHE A 16 1.44 10.20 3.01
N THR A 17 1.51 10.89 1.89
CA THR A 17 0.43 11.79 1.43
C THR A 17 0.00 11.35 0.05
N VAL A 18 -1.31 11.27 -0.16
CA VAL A 18 -1.92 10.88 -1.43
C VAL A 18 -2.56 12.11 -2.06
N TYR A 19 -2.18 12.41 -3.28
CA TYR A 19 -2.68 13.55 -4.06
C TYR A 19 -3.53 13.08 -5.23
N ASP A 20 -4.54 13.87 -5.58
CA ASP A 20 -5.31 13.64 -6.81
C ASP A 20 -4.58 14.21 -8.04
N GLU A 21 -5.20 14.11 -9.21
CA GLU A 21 -4.67 14.60 -10.49
C GLU A 21 -4.45 16.12 -10.52
N PHE A 22 -5.14 16.84 -9.65
CA PHE A 22 -5.07 18.30 -9.59
C PHE A 22 -4.09 18.79 -8.51
N GLY A 23 -3.39 17.89 -7.85
CA GLY A 23 -2.44 18.22 -6.79
C GLY A 23 -3.07 18.46 -5.42
N ASN A 24 -4.35 18.16 -5.24
CA ASN A 24 -5.02 18.29 -3.95
C ASN A 24 -4.73 17.07 -3.07
N GLU A 25 -4.47 17.29 -1.79
CA GLU A 25 -4.34 16.19 -0.83
C GLU A 25 -5.69 15.47 -0.66
N LYS A 26 -5.67 14.16 -0.83
CA LYS A 26 -6.87 13.33 -0.69
C LYS A 26 -6.82 12.47 0.57
N TYR A 27 -5.66 11.90 0.88
CA TYR A 27 -5.44 11.06 2.07
C TYR A 27 -4.08 11.33 2.67
N LYS A 28 -3.97 11.04 3.97
CA LYS A 28 -2.71 10.94 4.71
C LYS A 28 -2.66 9.63 5.44
N ALA A 29 -1.51 8.98 5.45
CA ALA A 29 -1.27 7.78 6.23
C ALA A 29 -0.22 8.08 7.31
N SER A 30 -0.53 7.73 8.55
CA SER A 30 0.33 8.01 9.70
C SER A 30 0.48 6.77 10.57
N PHE A 31 1.68 6.54 11.10
CA PHE A 31 1.88 5.50 12.10
C PHE A 31 1.24 5.90 13.41
N THR A 32 0.66 4.92 14.11
CA THR A 32 0.12 5.11 15.45
C THR A 32 1.11 4.58 16.48
N GLY A 33 1.39 5.39 17.52
CA GLY A 33 2.30 5.03 18.60
C GLY A 33 3.76 5.33 18.29
N SER A 34 4.60 5.38 19.33
CA SER A 34 5.99 5.82 19.25
C SER A 34 7.00 4.73 18.92
N LYS A 35 6.60 3.45 18.89
CA LYS A 35 7.54 2.34 18.81
C LYS A 35 7.18 1.23 17.80
N SER A 36 6.07 1.37 17.07
CA SER A 36 5.61 0.26 16.25
C SER A 36 5.24 0.74 14.85
N VAL A 37 6.01 0.29 13.87
CA VAL A 37 5.68 0.36 12.45
C VAL A 37 4.52 -0.58 12.10
N SER A 38 3.80 -1.09 13.12
CA SER A 38 2.82 -2.17 12.95
C SER A 38 1.43 -1.70 12.58
N LYS A 39 1.14 -0.41 12.74
CA LYS A 39 -0.21 0.11 12.48
C LYS A 39 -0.18 1.49 11.85
N LEU A 40 -0.93 1.63 10.76
CA LEU A 40 -1.14 2.90 10.06
C LEU A 40 -2.62 3.25 10.07
N ILE A 41 -2.90 4.54 10.20
CA ILE A 41 -4.24 5.10 10.00
C ILE A 41 -4.21 5.93 8.72
N VAL A 42 -5.13 5.64 7.81
CA VAL A 42 -5.37 6.45 6.61
C VAL A 42 -6.54 7.37 6.91
N SER A 43 -6.32 8.66 6.76
CA SER A 43 -7.32 9.71 6.99
C SER A 43 -7.60 10.46 5.71
N ASP A 44 -8.84 10.94 5.55
CA ASP A 44 -9.23 11.78 4.42
C ASP A 44 -8.82 13.24 4.62
N SER A 45 -9.17 14.11 3.69
CA SER A 45 -8.83 15.54 3.74
C SER A 45 -9.49 16.30 4.90
N ALA A 46 -10.51 15.72 5.53
CA ALA A 46 -11.17 16.24 6.73
C ALA A 46 -10.59 15.66 8.03
N ASP A 47 -9.43 15.00 7.96
CA ASP A 47 -8.78 14.31 9.08
C ASP A 47 -9.61 13.18 9.70
N LYS A 48 -10.59 12.66 8.96
CA LYS A 48 -11.38 11.51 9.40
C LYS A 48 -10.68 10.22 9.00
N ALA A 49 -10.51 9.31 9.98
CA ALA A 49 -9.95 7.99 9.72
C ALA A 49 -10.90 7.18 8.83
N VAL A 50 -10.41 6.74 7.66
CA VAL A 50 -11.20 5.97 6.68
C VAL A 50 -10.72 4.54 6.53
N MET A 51 -9.49 4.23 6.95
CA MET A 51 -8.94 2.88 6.91
C MET A 51 -7.87 2.69 7.97
N LYS A 52 -7.78 1.46 8.48
CA LYS A 52 -6.67 1.00 9.34
C LYS A 52 -5.89 -0.06 8.59
N ILE A 53 -4.57 0.07 8.61
CA ILE A 53 -3.64 -0.93 8.08
C ILE A 53 -2.84 -1.47 9.26
N ARG A 54 -2.92 -2.77 9.51
CA ARG A 54 -2.20 -3.41 10.60
C ARG A 54 -1.32 -4.53 10.07
N LYS A 55 -0.05 -4.52 10.46
CA LYS A 55 0.85 -5.62 10.15
C LYS A 55 0.55 -6.81 11.07
N ILE A 56 0.37 -7.99 10.48
CA ILE A 56 0.13 -9.24 11.20
C ILE A 56 1.43 -10.04 11.15
N PRO A 57 2.00 -10.42 12.33
CA PRO A 57 3.28 -11.13 12.35
C PRO A 57 3.10 -12.61 12.01
N ILE A 58 3.25 -12.94 10.73
CA ILE A 58 3.27 -14.32 10.24
C ILE A 58 4.65 -14.58 9.66
N VAL A 59 5.34 -15.58 10.19
CA VAL A 59 6.71 -15.93 9.80
C VAL A 59 6.79 -16.27 8.32
N GLY A 60 7.80 -15.70 7.64
CA GLY A 60 8.02 -15.92 6.21
C GLY A 60 7.20 -15.04 5.30
N THR A 61 6.38 -14.16 5.85
CA THR A 61 5.54 -13.27 5.06
C THR A 61 5.58 -11.84 5.58
N HIS A 62 5.14 -10.90 4.74
CA HIS A 62 4.72 -9.57 5.15
C HIS A 62 3.21 -9.51 4.95
N THR A 63 2.47 -9.63 6.02
CA THR A 63 1.01 -9.71 6.01
C THR A 63 0.40 -8.46 6.62
N PHE A 64 -0.56 -7.86 5.93
CA PHE A 64 -1.25 -6.65 6.36
C PHE A 64 -2.75 -6.86 6.31
N ALA A 65 -3.44 -6.44 7.37
CA ALA A 65 -4.89 -6.40 7.41
C ALA A 65 -5.35 -4.98 7.08
N PHE A 66 -6.20 -4.84 6.08
CA PHE A 66 -6.85 -3.59 5.69
C PHE A 66 -8.28 -3.61 6.22
N LYS A 67 -8.63 -2.63 7.04
CA LYS A 67 -9.99 -2.51 7.57
C LYS A 67 -10.56 -1.14 7.23
N ALA A 68 -11.63 -1.13 6.41
CA ALA A 68 -12.40 0.06 6.08
C ALA A 68 -13.87 -0.21 6.44
N GLY A 69 -14.38 0.45 7.49
CA GLY A 69 -15.72 0.17 8.02
C GLY A 69 -15.86 -1.28 8.48
N LYS A 70 -16.80 -2.02 7.89
CA LYS A 70 -17.05 -3.43 8.19
C LYS A 70 -16.29 -4.38 7.25
N HIS A 71 -15.59 -3.87 6.27
CA HIS A 71 -14.87 -4.67 5.28
C HIS A 71 -13.44 -4.92 5.70
N HIS A 72 -13.01 -6.17 5.56
CA HIS A 72 -11.65 -6.60 5.84
C HIS A 72 -11.06 -7.27 4.61
N ILE A 73 -9.86 -6.87 4.24
CA ILE A 73 -9.05 -7.54 3.23
C ILE A 73 -7.67 -7.77 3.85
N THR A 74 -7.11 -8.94 3.64
CA THR A 74 -5.74 -9.26 4.06
C THR A 74 -4.86 -9.31 2.83
N PHE A 75 -3.75 -8.59 2.87
CA PHE A 75 -2.75 -8.56 1.81
C PHE A 75 -1.48 -9.25 2.31
N VAL A 76 -1.04 -10.28 1.58
CA VAL A 76 0.11 -11.11 1.96
C VAL A 76 1.18 -10.99 0.89
N MET A 77 2.40 -10.64 1.30
CA MET A 77 3.56 -10.67 0.42
C MET A 77 4.55 -11.71 0.89
N ILE A 78 5.04 -12.53 -0.04
CA ILE A 78 6.04 -13.56 0.21
C ILE A 78 7.27 -13.23 -0.61
N ILE A 79 8.42 -13.08 0.06
CA ILE A 79 9.70 -12.84 -0.59
C ILE A 79 10.32 -14.18 -0.93
N SER A 80 10.66 -14.38 -2.20
CA SER A 80 11.33 -15.56 -2.69
C SER A 80 12.56 -15.19 -3.50
N SER A 81 13.37 -16.18 -3.87
CA SER A 81 14.52 -15.99 -4.75
C SER A 81 14.16 -15.43 -6.13
N ASN A 82 12.92 -15.62 -6.55
CA ASN A 82 12.40 -15.18 -7.85
C ASN A 82 11.66 -13.84 -7.78
N GLY A 83 11.64 -13.18 -6.61
CA GLY A 83 10.97 -11.91 -6.42
C GLY A 83 9.93 -11.95 -5.31
N ILE A 84 9.01 -11.00 -5.33
CA ILE A 84 7.94 -10.87 -4.33
C ILE A 84 6.63 -11.30 -4.96
N LEU A 85 5.94 -12.24 -4.28
CA LEU A 85 4.60 -12.67 -4.65
C LEU A 85 3.58 -11.99 -3.73
N GLY A 86 2.46 -11.53 -4.31
CA GLY A 86 1.40 -10.85 -3.56
C GLY A 86 0.06 -11.53 -3.72
N TYR A 87 -0.64 -11.73 -2.61
CA TYR A 87 -1.96 -12.37 -2.56
C TYR A 87 -2.91 -11.57 -1.71
N TYR A 88 -4.21 -11.69 -2.02
CA TYR A 88 -5.28 -11.12 -1.21
C TYR A 88 -6.19 -12.21 -0.66
N TYR A 89 -6.67 -12.00 0.56
CA TYR A 89 -7.75 -12.78 1.17
C TYR A 89 -8.89 -11.83 1.53
N GLY A 90 -10.13 -12.24 1.30
CA GLY A 90 -11.31 -11.42 1.50
C GLY A 90 -11.86 -10.79 0.23
N ASN A 91 -11.13 -10.91 -0.88
CA ASN A 91 -11.58 -10.63 -2.23
C ASN A 91 -10.85 -11.57 -3.21
N ASN A 92 -11.17 -11.47 -4.50
CA ASN A 92 -10.61 -12.35 -5.54
C ASN A 92 -9.50 -11.68 -6.35
N TRP A 93 -8.80 -10.73 -5.76
CA TRP A 93 -7.73 -10.02 -6.44
C TRP A 93 -6.41 -10.79 -6.38
N HIS A 94 -5.60 -10.58 -7.39
CA HIS A 94 -4.22 -11.04 -7.41
C HIS A 94 -3.33 -9.98 -8.07
N ILE A 95 -2.03 -10.14 -7.92
CA ILE A 95 -1.05 -9.21 -8.45
C ILE A 95 -0.34 -9.81 -9.64
N ASN A 96 -0.22 -9.02 -10.71
CA ASN A 96 0.55 -9.35 -11.88
C ASN A 96 1.61 -8.26 -12.11
N GLY A 97 2.87 -8.68 -12.22
CA GLY A 97 4.00 -7.77 -12.41
C GLY A 97 5.04 -7.88 -11.30
N GLU A 98 5.90 -6.87 -11.21
CA GLU A 98 7.05 -6.89 -10.32
C GLU A 98 6.86 -5.98 -9.12
N ILE A 99 6.43 -6.55 -7.98
CA ILE A 99 6.23 -5.80 -6.74
C ILE A 99 7.56 -5.16 -6.28
N ALA A 100 8.67 -5.89 -6.39
CA ALA A 100 9.98 -5.41 -5.96
C ALA A 100 10.42 -4.14 -6.69
N LYS A 101 10.04 -3.99 -7.96
CA LYS A 101 10.33 -2.79 -8.76
C LYS A 101 9.25 -1.72 -8.65
N GLY A 102 8.13 -2.04 -8.00
CA GLY A 102 7.00 -1.11 -7.87
C GLY A 102 6.18 -0.92 -9.13
N ASN A 103 6.28 -1.85 -10.09
CA ASN A 103 5.57 -1.81 -11.37
C ASN A 103 4.71 -3.07 -11.48
N PHE A 104 3.44 -2.96 -11.16
CA PHE A 104 2.52 -4.10 -11.17
C PHE A 104 1.07 -3.66 -11.32
N SER A 105 0.22 -4.64 -11.59
CA SER A 105 -1.23 -4.45 -11.69
C SER A 105 -1.96 -5.27 -10.64
N ILE A 106 -3.05 -4.74 -10.13
CA ILE A 106 -4.02 -5.45 -9.30
C ILE A 106 -5.13 -5.92 -10.24
N ILE A 107 -5.40 -7.22 -10.25
CA ILE A 107 -6.27 -7.87 -11.23
C ILE A 107 -7.36 -8.66 -10.51
N ASP A 108 -8.59 -8.58 -11.00
CA ASP A 108 -9.72 -9.35 -10.51
C ASP A 108 -9.74 -10.76 -11.10
N VAL A 109 -10.61 -11.61 -10.55
CA VAL A 109 -10.77 -13.00 -10.95
C VAL A 109 -11.11 -13.18 -12.44
N ASP A 110 -11.79 -12.21 -13.04
CA ASP A 110 -12.14 -12.21 -14.48
C ASP A 110 -11.05 -11.62 -15.38
N ASN A 111 -9.84 -11.39 -14.83
CA ASN A 111 -8.70 -10.75 -15.48
C ASN A 111 -8.90 -9.26 -15.80
N SER A 112 -9.92 -8.61 -15.26
CA SER A 112 -10.05 -7.17 -15.39
C SER A 112 -9.05 -6.46 -14.49
N VAL A 113 -8.46 -5.36 -14.98
CA VAL A 113 -7.51 -4.57 -14.24
C VAL A 113 -8.25 -3.65 -13.27
N ILE A 114 -7.99 -3.83 -11.97
CA ILE A 114 -8.54 -2.97 -10.92
C ILE A 114 -7.70 -1.70 -10.80
N ALA A 115 -6.37 -1.84 -10.79
CA ALA A 115 -5.46 -0.72 -10.70
C ALA A 115 -4.09 -1.10 -11.26
N THR A 116 -3.33 -0.08 -11.67
CA THR A 116 -1.92 -0.23 -12.03
C THR A 116 -1.08 0.71 -11.17
N LEU A 117 0.08 0.20 -10.72
CA LEU A 117 1.04 0.95 -9.94
C LEU A 117 2.33 1.10 -10.74
N LYS A 118 2.85 2.33 -10.74
CA LYS A 118 4.13 2.63 -11.39
C LYS A 118 4.97 3.48 -10.46
N LYS A 119 6.14 2.96 -10.11
CA LYS A 119 7.07 3.67 -9.23
C LYS A 119 7.89 4.67 -10.04
N HIS A 120 7.93 5.90 -9.57
CA HIS A 120 8.84 6.95 -10.01
C HIS A 120 9.84 7.26 -8.88
N PRO A 121 10.93 8.01 -9.13
CA PRO A 121 11.93 8.28 -8.09
C PRO A 121 11.35 8.92 -6.82
N ASP A 122 10.37 9.82 -6.96
CA ASP A 122 9.85 10.62 -5.84
C ASP A 122 8.41 10.31 -5.46
N TYR A 123 7.71 9.44 -6.20
CA TYR A 123 6.30 9.15 -5.97
C TYR A 123 5.89 7.83 -6.61
N ILE A 124 4.72 7.35 -6.24
CA ILE A 124 4.05 6.22 -6.89
C ILE A 124 2.84 6.76 -7.64
N GLU A 125 2.74 6.40 -8.91
CA GLU A 125 1.56 6.68 -9.72
C GLU A 125 0.60 5.49 -9.63
N LEU A 126 -0.62 5.76 -9.20
CA LEU A 126 -1.67 4.77 -9.02
C LEU A 126 -2.84 5.11 -9.93
N ASN A 127 -3.10 4.27 -10.93
CA ASN A 127 -4.27 4.39 -11.80
C ASN A 127 -5.33 3.39 -11.37
N ILE A 128 -6.51 3.89 -11.02
CA ILE A 128 -7.62 3.08 -10.49
C ILE A 128 -8.76 3.08 -11.50
N THR A 129 -9.22 1.87 -11.84
CA THR A 129 -10.32 1.69 -12.79
C THR A 129 -11.69 1.85 -12.13
N VAL A 130 -11.83 1.37 -10.89
CA VAL A 130 -13.11 1.37 -10.16
C VAL A 130 -12.94 2.16 -8.87
N ASP A 131 -13.65 3.28 -8.75
CA ASP A 131 -13.51 4.21 -7.62
C ASP A 131 -13.83 3.60 -6.26
N SER A 132 -14.72 2.62 -6.19
CA SER A 132 -15.07 1.93 -4.94
C SER A 132 -13.89 1.16 -4.33
N ASP A 133 -12.87 0.84 -5.11
CA ASP A 133 -11.70 0.06 -4.68
C ASP A 133 -10.52 0.95 -4.29
N GLU A 134 -10.69 2.24 -4.31
CA GLU A 134 -9.63 3.25 -4.14
C GLU A 134 -8.80 3.04 -2.87
N LEU A 135 -9.46 2.89 -1.72
CA LEU A 135 -8.76 2.76 -0.43
C LEU A 135 -7.87 1.52 -0.37
N TYR A 136 -8.34 0.39 -0.88
CA TYR A 136 -7.55 -0.84 -0.88
C TYR A 136 -6.36 -0.77 -1.84
N CYS A 137 -6.52 -0.06 -2.95
CA CYS A 137 -5.42 0.19 -3.89
C CYS A 137 -4.37 1.13 -3.27
N VAL A 138 -4.79 2.16 -2.57
CA VAL A 138 -3.90 3.05 -1.81
C VAL A 138 -3.15 2.27 -0.74
N ALA A 139 -3.85 1.44 0.04
CA ALA A 139 -3.24 0.61 1.07
C ALA A 139 -2.18 -0.35 0.49
N THR A 140 -2.47 -0.99 -0.63
CA THR A 140 -1.52 -1.87 -1.32
C THR A 140 -0.26 -1.10 -1.73
N SER A 141 -0.42 0.09 -2.28
CA SER A 141 0.70 0.95 -2.69
C SER A 141 1.60 1.32 -1.51
N ILE A 142 1.00 1.67 -0.38
CA ILE A 142 1.73 2.01 0.84
C ILE A 142 2.51 0.81 1.36
N CYS A 143 1.86 -0.36 1.46
CA CYS A 143 2.49 -1.56 2.01
C CYS A 143 3.63 -2.06 1.14
N THR A 144 3.50 -2.04 -0.17
CA THR A 144 4.58 -2.45 -1.08
C THR A 144 5.78 -1.49 -0.99
N ASN A 145 5.53 -0.21 -0.81
CA ASN A 145 6.60 0.76 -0.61
C ASN A 145 7.34 0.56 0.71
N LEU A 146 6.63 0.29 1.80
CA LEU A 146 7.22 0.03 3.11
C LEU A 146 8.18 -1.17 3.08
N ILE A 147 7.78 -2.25 2.44
CA ILE A 147 8.60 -3.48 2.37
C ILE A 147 9.86 -3.25 1.57
N ASN A 148 9.76 -2.62 0.43
CA ASN A 148 10.92 -2.31 -0.41
C ASN A 148 11.97 -1.50 0.35
N THR A 149 11.54 -0.62 1.26
CA THR A 149 12.45 0.17 2.09
C THR A 149 13.08 -0.66 3.19
N VAL A 150 12.31 -1.51 3.88
CA VAL A 150 12.80 -2.37 4.96
C VAL A 150 13.80 -3.39 4.42
N ASP A 151 13.54 -3.99 3.28
CA ASP A 151 14.43 -4.97 2.66
C ASP A 151 15.77 -4.35 2.26
N LYS A 152 15.76 -3.13 1.74
CA LYS A 152 17.00 -2.41 1.45
C LYS A 152 17.82 -2.15 2.71
N LEU A 153 17.19 -1.79 3.82
CA LEU A 153 17.86 -1.58 5.09
C LEU A 153 18.42 -2.90 5.66
N ALA A 154 17.68 -3.98 5.57
CA ALA A 154 18.12 -5.30 5.98
C ALA A 154 19.31 -5.79 5.16
N MET A 155 19.32 -5.56 3.86
CA MET A 155 20.42 -5.89 2.97
C MET A 155 21.67 -5.05 3.25
N GLN A 156 21.52 -3.83 3.72
CA GLN A 156 22.65 -2.97 4.11
C GLN A 156 23.24 -3.33 5.48
N ALA A 157 22.49 -4.02 6.33
CA ALA A 157 22.94 -4.42 7.66
C ALA A 157 23.76 -5.72 7.66
N VAL A 158 23.86 -6.39 6.53
CA VAL A 158 24.67 -7.59 6.33
C VAL A 158 25.98 -7.21 5.65
#